data_25ee6913c4b01fcab70e3c38c7630254
#
_entry.id   25ee6913c4b01fcab70e3c38c7630254
#
_cell.length_a   1.000
_cell.length_b   1.000
_cell.length_c   1.000
_cell.angle_alpha   90.00
_cell.angle_beta   90.00
_cell.angle_gamma   90.00
#
_symmetry.space_group_name_H-M   'P 1'
#
loop_
_entity.id
_entity.type
_entity.pdbx_description
1 polymer ?
#
loop_
_entity_poly.entity_id
_entity_poly.type
_entity_poly.pdbx_seq_one_letter_code
_entity_poly.pdbx_strand_id
1 'polypeptide(L)'
;VWGFLYLALYPGLGAYEGILGWKSSNQNIQSLEESAQARIDAKEQGYLVEYDRELDFAAEKFDPIFEAYAQVPVEELAKDPEANKVGQRLFLQNCSQCHGSDARGQNGGFPNLTDNDWLYGGSGAKIVETLTLGRKAAMPAWLDAMGEDGIEEVVNYVLSLSGRDVDPQLAEAGKARFAACAACHGMDGKGNQALGAPNLTDNIWLYGGSHRAVTETLTYGRNGVMPSFKKTLGDDKIHVVAAYVYSLSND
;
A
#
# COMPACT_ATOMS: atom_id res chain seq x y z
N VAL A 1 -14.43 25.45 -35.10
CA VAL A 1 -14.37 24.72 -36.38
C VAL A 1 -13.78 23.30 -36.18
N TRP A 2 -12.62 23.15 -35.57
CA TRP A 2 -11.99 21.83 -35.36
C TRP A 2 -12.81 20.85 -34.53
N GLY A 3 -13.53 21.32 -33.50
CA GLY A 3 -14.39 20.46 -32.68
C GLY A 3 -15.56 19.84 -33.45
N PHE A 4 -16.17 20.62 -34.35
CA PHE A 4 -17.26 20.11 -35.20
C PHE A 4 -16.73 19.10 -36.22
N LEU A 5 -15.59 19.37 -36.84
CA LEU A 5 -14.93 18.45 -37.77
C LEU A 5 -14.56 17.12 -37.06
N TYR A 6 -13.99 17.22 -35.86
CA TYR A 6 -13.67 16.05 -35.07
C TYR A 6 -14.91 15.23 -34.71
N LEU A 7 -15.99 15.86 -34.26
CA LEU A 7 -17.24 15.17 -33.93
C LEU A 7 -17.91 14.52 -35.15
N ALA A 8 -17.76 15.11 -36.35
CA ALA A 8 -18.24 14.53 -37.58
C ALA A 8 -17.42 13.32 -38.04
N LEU A 9 -16.12 13.36 -37.82
CA LEU A 9 -15.20 12.26 -38.17
C LEU A 9 -15.18 11.15 -37.10
N TYR A 10 -15.34 11.52 -35.83
CA TYR A 10 -15.27 10.60 -34.69
C TYR A 10 -16.47 10.83 -33.74
N PRO A 11 -17.70 10.54 -34.17
CA PRO A 11 -18.88 10.73 -33.34
C PRO A 11 -18.83 9.85 -32.09
N GLY A 12 -19.27 10.38 -30.96
CA GLY A 12 -19.20 9.68 -29.68
C GLY A 12 -17.78 9.36 -29.23
N LEU A 13 -16.80 10.26 -29.48
CA LEU A 13 -15.38 10.05 -29.19
C LEU A 13 -14.77 8.82 -29.89
N GLY A 14 -15.28 8.49 -31.06
CA GLY A 14 -14.86 7.33 -31.85
C GLY A 14 -15.61 6.03 -31.54
N ALA A 15 -16.65 6.08 -30.71
CA ALA A 15 -17.50 4.92 -30.44
C ALA A 15 -18.39 4.51 -31.65
N TYR A 16 -18.63 5.46 -32.55
CA TYR A 16 -19.43 5.23 -33.75
C TYR A 16 -18.61 5.56 -35.02
N GLU A 17 -18.99 4.96 -36.12
CA GLU A 17 -18.40 5.22 -37.44
C GLU A 17 -18.70 6.64 -37.88
N GLY A 18 -17.70 7.42 -38.28
CA GLY A 18 -17.84 8.77 -38.76
C GLY A 18 -18.18 8.86 -40.27
N ILE A 19 -18.35 10.09 -40.77
CA ILE A 19 -18.80 10.38 -42.16
C ILE A 19 -17.89 9.72 -43.22
N LEU A 20 -16.58 9.55 -42.95
CA LEU A 20 -15.62 8.92 -43.84
C LEU A 20 -15.37 7.46 -43.52
N GLY A 21 -16.21 6.82 -42.71
CA GLY A 21 -16.02 5.47 -42.25
C GLY A 21 -14.89 5.35 -41.21
N TRP A 22 -14.42 6.47 -40.69
CA TRP A 22 -13.39 6.48 -39.67
C TRP A 22 -13.97 6.13 -38.30
N LYS A 23 -13.30 5.24 -37.63
CA LYS A 23 -13.66 4.77 -36.29
C LYS A 23 -12.42 4.67 -35.43
N SER A 24 -12.61 4.76 -34.13
CA SER A 24 -11.54 4.53 -33.17
C SER A 24 -11.06 3.08 -33.22
N SER A 25 -9.79 2.85 -33.00
CA SER A 25 -9.24 1.50 -32.77
C SER A 25 -9.90 0.79 -31.57
N ASN A 26 -10.48 1.56 -30.65
CA ASN A 26 -11.16 1.03 -29.45
C ASN A 26 -12.68 0.81 -29.67
N GLN A 27 -13.18 0.96 -30.88
CA GLN A 27 -14.59 0.72 -31.16
C GLN A 27 -14.97 -0.73 -30.87
N ASN A 28 -16.04 -0.92 -30.07
CA ASN A 28 -16.54 -2.22 -29.61
C ASN A 28 -15.64 -2.97 -28.62
N ILE A 29 -14.61 -2.35 -28.08
CA ILE A 29 -13.79 -2.95 -27.01
C ILE A 29 -14.48 -2.72 -25.66
N GLN A 30 -14.84 -3.80 -24.98
CA GLN A 30 -15.58 -3.78 -23.70
C GLN A 30 -14.79 -4.31 -22.51
N SER A 31 -13.61 -4.92 -22.75
CA SER A 31 -12.75 -5.47 -21.71
C SER A 31 -11.27 -5.15 -21.93
N LEU A 32 -10.46 -5.32 -20.88
CA LEU A 32 -9.01 -5.17 -20.95
C LEU A 32 -8.37 -6.24 -21.83
N GLU A 33 -8.92 -7.45 -21.83
CA GLU A 33 -8.48 -8.55 -22.68
C GLU A 33 -8.72 -8.23 -24.16
N GLU A 34 -9.91 -7.74 -24.52
CA GLU A 34 -10.21 -7.31 -25.88
C GLU A 34 -9.33 -6.15 -26.34
N SER A 35 -9.02 -5.22 -25.43
CA SER A 35 -8.10 -4.10 -25.70
C SER A 35 -6.67 -4.62 -25.96
N ALA A 36 -6.20 -5.58 -25.18
CA ALA A 36 -4.89 -6.19 -25.36
C ALA A 36 -4.82 -6.95 -26.69
N GLN A 37 -5.85 -7.74 -27.02
CA GLN A 37 -5.92 -8.47 -28.29
C GLN A 37 -5.95 -7.52 -29.50
N ALA A 38 -6.77 -6.46 -29.43
CA ALA A 38 -6.84 -5.48 -30.51
C ALA A 38 -5.50 -4.77 -30.80
N ARG A 39 -4.66 -4.59 -29.77
CA ARG A 39 -3.30 -4.05 -29.93
C ARG A 39 -2.37 -5.06 -30.64
N ILE A 40 -2.47 -6.31 -30.28
CA ILE A 40 -1.70 -7.40 -30.94
C ILE A 40 -2.10 -7.48 -32.42
N ASP A 41 -3.39 -7.53 -32.69
CA ASP A 41 -3.95 -7.62 -34.07
C ASP A 41 -3.53 -6.40 -34.92
N ALA A 42 -3.57 -5.19 -34.33
CA ALA A 42 -3.11 -3.98 -35.00
C ALA A 42 -1.61 -4.04 -35.34
N LYS A 43 -0.77 -4.53 -34.43
CA LYS A 43 0.66 -4.68 -34.63
C LYS A 43 0.97 -5.73 -35.73
N GLU A 44 0.26 -6.85 -35.74
CA GLU A 44 0.39 -7.89 -36.78
C GLU A 44 -0.03 -7.37 -38.17
N GLN A 45 -1.00 -6.47 -38.23
CA GLN A 45 -1.43 -5.80 -39.47
C GLN A 45 -0.53 -4.62 -39.88
N GLY A 46 0.56 -4.39 -39.15
CA GLY A 46 1.50 -3.30 -39.43
C GLY A 46 1.01 -1.90 -39.10
N TYR A 47 -0.07 -1.78 -38.30
CA TYR A 47 -0.50 -0.49 -37.77
C TYR A 47 0.41 -0.03 -36.63
N LEU A 48 0.70 1.26 -36.62
CA LEU A 48 1.48 1.90 -35.56
C LEU A 48 0.58 2.15 -34.37
N VAL A 49 0.81 1.41 -33.25
CA VAL A 49 0.13 1.63 -31.98
C VAL A 49 0.96 2.58 -31.16
N GLU A 50 0.55 3.83 -31.03
CA GLU A 50 1.29 4.88 -30.32
C GLU A 50 1.63 4.49 -28.89
N TYR A 51 0.68 3.87 -28.18
CA TYR A 51 0.90 3.40 -26.81
C TYR A 51 2.06 2.36 -26.74
N ASP A 52 2.14 1.43 -27.68
CA ASP A 52 3.22 0.44 -27.69
C ASP A 52 4.56 1.09 -28.01
N ARG A 53 4.57 2.08 -28.92
CA ARG A 53 5.78 2.85 -29.23
C ARG A 53 6.29 3.60 -28.00
N GLU A 54 5.39 4.20 -27.22
CA GLU A 54 5.75 4.89 -25.98
C GLU A 54 6.29 3.93 -24.92
N LEU A 55 5.69 2.73 -24.80
CA LEU A 55 6.17 1.69 -23.91
C LEU A 55 7.55 1.19 -24.33
N ASP A 56 7.74 0.87 -25.63
CA ASP A 56 9.02 0.42 -26.15
C ASP A 56 10.12 1.48 -25.95
N PHE A 57 9.82 2.75 -26.20
CA PHE A 57 10.74 3.85 -25.95
C PHE A 57 11.06 3.99 -24.45
N ALA A 58 10.06 3.88 -23.60
CA ALA A 58 10.26 3.95 -22.15
C ALA A 58 11.11 2.78 -21.64
N ALA A 59 10.85 1.57 -22.15
CA ALA A 59 11.63 0.39 -21.82
C ALA A 59 13.09 0.54 -22.27
N GLU A 60 13.33 0.88 -23.55
CA GLU A 60 14.68 1.08 -24.07
C GLU A 60 15.48 2.11 -23.26
N LYS A 61 14.84 3.20 -22.85
CA LYS A 61 15.50 4.32 -22.18
C LYS A 61 15.67 4.13 -20.68
N PHE A 62 14.69 3.53 -20.01
CA PHE A 62 14.65 3.53 -18.55
C PHE A 62 14.88 2.16 -17.90
N ASP A 63 14.52 1.04 -18.56
CA ASP A 63 14.71 -0.28 -17.97
C ASP A 63 16.17 -0.58 -17.62
N PRO A 64 17.19 -0.21 -18.46
CA PRO A 64 18.59 -0.42 -18.08
C PRO A 64 19.01 0.28 -16.79
N ILE A 65 18.37 1.42 -16.43
CA ILE A 65 18.62 2.15 -15.19
C ILE A 65 18.07 1.36 -14.01
N PHE A 66 16.84 0.85 -14.13
CA PHE A 66 16.21 0.04 -13.08
C PHE A 66 16.91 -1.30 -12.90
N GLU A 67 17.31 -1.95 -13.99
CA GLU A 67 18.10 -3.19 -13.95
C GLU A 67 19.44 -2.98 -13.23
N ALA A 68 20.12 -1.87 -13.48
CA ALA A 68 21.36 -1.54 -12.79
C ALA A 68 21.13 -1.31 -11.29
N TYR A 69 20.08 -0.60 -10.91
CA TYR A 69 19.71 -0.39 -9.51
C TYR A 69 19.32 -1.69 -8.81
N ALA A 70 18.66 -2.61 -9.51
CA ALA A 70 18.24 -3.89 -8.94
C ALA A 70 19.42 -4.82 -8.57
N GLN A 71 20.63 -4.57 -9.09
CA GLN A 71 21.84 -5.32 -8.73
C GLN A 71 22.47 -4.84 -7.40
N VAL A 72 22.08 -3.66 -6.91
CA VAL A 72 22.60 -3.08 -5.67
C VAL A 72 21.68 -3.44 -4.51
N PRO A 73 22.19 -3.92 -3.36
CA PRO A 73 21.33 -4.17 -2.19
C PRO A 73 20.53 -2.93 -1.78
N VAL A 74 19.30 -3.13 -1.31
CA VAL A 74 18.36 -2.05 -0.96
C VAL A 74 18.99 -1.04 0.02
N GLU A 75 19.70 -1.54 1.03
CA GLU A 75 20.33 -0.74 2.08
C GLU A 75 21.51 0.11 1.56
N GLU A 76 22.17 -0.34 0.50
CA GLU A 76 23.23 0.43 -0.16
C GLU A 76 22.62 1.41 -1.17
N LEU A 77 21.61 0.97 -1.93
CA LEU A 77 20.92 1.79 -2.90
C LEU A 77 20.20 2.97 -2.21
N ALA A 78 19.73 2.79 -0.98
CA ALA A 78 19.13 3.83 -0.15
C ALA A 78 20.06 5.03 0.12
N LYS A 79 21.39 4.85 -0.03
CA LYS A 79 22.38 5.90 0.15
C LYS A 79 22.66 6.68 -1.15
N ASP A 80 22.14 6.22 -2.29
CA ASP A 80 22.31 6.88 -3.58
C ASP A 80 21.26 7.98 -3.77
N PRO A 81 21.66 9.27 -3.85
CA PRO A 81 20.72 10.39 -3.99
C PRO A 81 19.92 10.35 -5.30
N GLU A 82 20.48 9.82 -6.38
CA GLU A 82 19.76 9.75 -7.67
C GLU A 82 18.74 8.61 -7.65
N ALA A 83 19.09 7.45 -7.09
CA ALA A 83 18.14 6.37 -6.88
C ALA A 83 16.98 6.82 -5.96
N ASN A 84 17.29 7.56 -4.89
CA ASN A 84 16.27 8.12 -4.00
C ASN A 84 15.33 9.10 -4.69
N LYS A 85 15.82 9.96 -5.59
CA LYS A 85 14.96 10.84 -6.39
C LYS A 85 14.02 10.06 -7.31
N VAL A 86 14.50 8.97 -7.90
CA VAL A 86 13.67 8.09 -8.74
C VAL A 86 12.65 7.35 -7.87
N GLY A 87 13.08 6.78 -6.74
CA GLY A 87 12.22 6.10 -5.78
C GLY A 87 11.13 7.02 -5.24
N GLN A 88 11.48 8.26 -4.88
CA GLN A 88 10.52 9.28 -4.44
C GLN A 88 9.43 9.56 -5.48
N ARG A 89 9.80 9.68 -6.77
CA ARG A 89 8.82 9.89 -7.84
C ARG A 89 7.84 8.71 -7.96
N LEU A 90 8.37 7.48 -7.92
CA LEU A 90 7.54 6.27 -7.95
C LEU A 90 6.64 6.19 -6.71
N PHE A 91 7.15 6.55 -5.53
CA PHE A 91 6.37 6.63 -4.29
C PHE A 91 5.24 7.65 -4.39
N LEU A 92 5.52 8.86 -4.86
CA LEU A 92 4.51 9.90 -5.03
C LEU A 92 3.40 9.49 -6.00
N GLN A 93 3.73 8.74 -7.03
CA GLN A 93 2.75 8.28 -8.02
C GLN A 93 1.89 7.11 -7.54
N ASN A 94 2.42 6.22 -6.70
CA ASN A 94 1.77 4.94 -6.39
C ASN A 94 1.40 4.76 -4.91
N CYS A 95 2.07 5.46 -3.99
CA CYS A 95 1.99 5.20 -2.56
C CYS A 95 1.43 6.38 -1.75
N SER A 96 1.64 7.61 -2.22
CA SER A 96 1.31 8.83 -1.48
C SER A 96 -0.18 9.00 -1.20
N GLN A 97 -1.05 8.41 -2.01
CA GLN A 97 -2.50 8.47 -1.80
C GLN A 97 -2.89 7.85 -0.43
N CYS A 98 -2.20 6.81 -0.01
CA CYS A 98 -2.44 6.14 1.27
C CYS A 98 -1.47 6.60 2.35
N HIS A 99 -0.16 6.67 2.04
CA HIS A 99 0.88 6.95 3.03
C HIS A 99 1.20 8.44 3.23
N GLY A 100 0.54 9.35 2.47
CA GLY A 100 0.87 10.77 2.46
C GLY A 100 2.08 11.08 1.55
N SER A 101 2.18 12.31 1.06
CA SER A 101 3.31 12.75 0.24
C SER A 101 4.61 12.89 1.03
N ASP A 102 4.50 13.01 2.34
CA ASP A 102 5.59 13.04 3.32
C ASP A 102 5.87 11.66 3.94
N ALA A 103 5.15 10.63 3.49
CA ALA A 103 5.23 9.25 3.96
C ALA A 103 4.90 9.06 5.46
N ARG A 104 4.30 10.06 6.14
CA ARG A 104 3.96 9.99 7.57
C ARG A 104 2.67 9.27 7.88
N GLY A 105 2.09 8.64 6.87
CA GLY A 105 0.82 7.94 7.01
C GLY A 105 -0.37 8.88 7.07
N GLN A 106 -1.54 8.29 7.28
CA GLN A 106 -2.79 9.02 7.45
C GLN A 106 -3.62 8.36 8.55
N ASN A 107 -4.38 9.18 9.27
CA ASN A 107 -5.35 8.67 10.24
C ASN A 107 -6.32 7.70 9.55
N GLY A 108 -6.56 6.55 10.18
CA GLY A 108 -7.47 5.55 9.64
C GLY A 108 -6.79 4.28 9.11
N GLY A 109 -5.55 4.03 9.49
CA GLY A 109 -4.91 2.73 9.27
C GLY A 109 -3.81 2.69 8.22
N PHE A 110 -3.33 3.85 7.77
CA PHE A 110 -2.17 3.92 6.88
C PHE A 110 -0.91 4.26 7.68
N PRO A 111 0.07 3.32 7.78
CA PRO A 111 1.23 3.49 8.64
C PRO A 111 2.14 4.64 8.18
N ASN A 112 2.79 5.26 9.16
CA ASN A 112 3.93 6.14 8.97
C ASN A 112 5.13 5.29 8.51
N LEU A 113 5.82 5.70 7.47
CA LEU A 113 6.98 5.02 6.91
C LEU A 113 8.30 5.73 7.25
N THR A 114 8.22 6.81 8.07
CA THR A 114 9.38 7.60 8.48
C THR A 114 9.81 7.31 9.92
N ASP A 115 9.08 6.45 10.63
CA ASP A 115 9.45 6.00 11.98
C ASP A 115 10.06 4.59 11.97
N ASN A 116 10.42 4.11 13.14
CA ASN A 116 11.04 2.79 13.31
C ASN A 116 10.03 1.71 13.73
N ASP A 117 8.72 2.00 13.68
CA ASP A 117 7.69 1.02 14.00
C ASP A 117 7.16 0.32 12.75
N TRP A 118 7.60 -0.90 12.54
CA TRP A 118 7.30 -1.70 11.37
C TRP A 118 6.45 -2.91 11.71
N LEU A 119 5.21 -2.95 11.22
CA LEU A 119 4.29 -4.08 11.44
C LEU A 119 4.80 -5.41 10.88
N TYR A 120 5.54 -5.39 9.77
CA TYR A 120 6.06 -6.57 9.08
C TYR A 120 7.58 -6.60 8.94
N GLY A 121 8.26 -5.70 9.64
CA GLY A 121 9.71 -5.53 9.59
C GLY A 121 10.16 -4.49 8.56
N GLY A 122 11.18 -3.70 8.95
CA GLY A 122 11.71 -2.56 8.20
C GLY A 122 13.01 -2.83 7.45
N SER A 123 13.50 -4.08 7.35
CA SER A 123 14.66 -4.37 6.50
C SER A 123 14.31 -4.22 5.02
N GLY A 124 15.29 -3.89 4.18
CA GLY A 124 15.09 -3.76 2.75
C GLY A 124 14.37 -4.96 2.14
N ALA A 125 14.78 -6.17 2.52
CA ALA A 125 14.14 -7.41 2.06
C ALA A 125 12.65 -7.50 2.47
N LYS A 126 12.29 -7.04 3.69
CA LYS A 126 10.90 -7.05 4.16
C LYS A 126 10.04 -5.98 3.49
N ILE A 127 10.61 -4.84 3.16
CA ILE A 127 9.93 -3.80 2.39
C ILE A 127 9.67 -4.30 0.96
N VAL A 128 10.66 -4.92 0.29
CA VAL A 128 10.48 -5.56 -1.04
C VAL A 128 9.40 -6.63 -0.98
N GLU A 129 9.44 -7.53 0.01
CA GLU A 129 8.41 -8.56 0.20
C GLU A 129 7.01 -7.94 0.33
N THR A 130 6.89 -6.87 1.13
CA THR A 130 5.62 -6.16 1.36
C THR A 130 5.09 -5.54 0.08
N LEU A 131 5.94 -4.89 -0.73
CA LEU A 131 5.55 -4.29 -2.00
C LEU A 131 5.21 -5.36 -3.05
N THR A 132 5.93 -6.48 -3.06
CA THR A 132 5.74 -7.56 -4.03
C THR A 132 4.47 -8.35 -3.76
N LEU A 133 4.23 -8.74 -2.51
CA LEU A 133 3.11 -9.63 -2.16
C LEU A 133 1.87 -8.87 -1.68
N GLY A 134 2.03 -7.62 -1.27
CA GLY A 134 1.04 -6.91 -0.49
C GLY A 134 0.95 -7.43 0.95
N ARG A 135 0.07 -6.83 1.74
CA ARG A 135 -0.21 -7.28 3.11
C ARG A 135 -1.71 -7.29 3.37
N LYS A 136 -2.13 -8.26 4.16
CA LYS A 136 -3.50 -8.34 4.65
C LYS A 136 -3.44 -8.68 6.13
N ALA A 137 -3.89 -7.74 6.96
CA ALA A 137 -3.96 -7.92 8.41
C ALA A 137 -5.42 -7.81 8.85
N ALA A 138 -5.84 -8.73 9.72
CA ALA A 138 -7.16 -8.70 10.31
C ALA A 138 -7.05 -8.92 11.82
N MET A 139 -7.63 -8.01 12.59
CA MET A 139 -7.89 -8.16 14.01
C MET A 139 -9.39 -8.42 14.18
N PRO A 140 -9.82 -9.55 14.76
CA PRO A 140 -11.24 -9.85 14.92
C PRO A 140 -11.92 -8.89 15.90
N ALA A 141 -13.23 -8.74 15.78
CA ALA A 141 -14.08 -8.11 16.78
C ALA A 141 -14.18 -9.00 18.01
N TRP A 142 -14.21 -8.39 19.19
CA TRP A 142 -14.21 -9.09 20.48
C TRP A 142 -15.47 -8.85 21.32
N LEU A 143 -16.37 -7.96 20.87
CA LEU A 143 -17.57 -7.59 21.64
C LEU A 143 -18.43 -8.80 22.00
N ASP A 144 -18.71 -9.67 21.03
CA ASP A 144 -19.56 -10.86 21.27
C ASP A 144 -18.91 -11.87 22.23
N ALA A 145 -17.57 -11.92 22.26
CA ALA A 145 -16.85 -12.86 23.11
C ALA A 145 -16.60 -12.35 24.54
N MET A 146 -16.46 -11.01 24.70
CA MET A 146 -16.05 -10.42 25.97
C MET A 146 -17.13 -9.58 26.66
N GLY A 147 -18.16 -9.15 25.91
CA GLY A 147 -19.14 -8.16 26.35
C GLY A 147 -18.54 -6.75 26.54
N GLU A 148 -19.40 -5.78 26.83
CA GLU A 148 -18.97 -4.39 27.02
C GLU A 148 -18.00 -4.23 28.20
N ASP A 149 -18.29 -4.87 29.33
CA ASP A 149 -17.41 -4.82 30.53
C ASP A 149 -16.02 -5.43 30.22
N GLY A 150 -15.97 -6.56 29.49
CA GLY A 150 -14.71 -7.19 29.11
C GLY A 150 -13.91 -6.37 28.12
N ILE A 151 -14.56 -5.64 27.21
CA ILE A 151 -13.90 -4.66 26.33
C ILE A 151 -13.29 -3.53 27.15
N GLU A 152 -14.04 -2.96 28.10
CA GLU A 152 -13.58 -1.87 28.95
C GLU A 152 -12.35 -2.26 29.80
N GLU A 153 -12.39 -3.48 30.38
CA GLU A 153 -11.25 -4.03 31.14
C GLU A 153 -9.99 -4.19 30.23
N VAL A 154 -10.14 -4.78 29.03
CA VAL A 154 -9.02 -4.97 28.12
C VAL A 154 -8.48 -3.64 27.57
N VAL A 155 -9.34 -2.64 27.30
CA VAL A 155 -8.93 -1.29 26.91
C VAL A 155 -8.03 -0.67 27.95
N ASN A 156 -8.43 -0.71 29.23
CA ASN A 156 -7.63 -0.18 30.33
C ASN A 156 -6.27 -0.91 30.44
N TYR A 157 -6.26 -2.22 30.34
CA TYR A 157 -5.00 -2.96 30.36
C TYR A 157 -4.09 -2.60 29.20
N VAL A 158 -4.60 -2.60 27.95
CA VAL A 158 -3.82 -2.27 26.75
C VAL A 158 -3.24 -0.85 26.82
N LEU A 159 -4.01 0.13 27.28
CA LEU A 159 -3.53 1.50 27.46
C LEU A 159 -2.48 1.59 28.57
N SER A 160 -2.58 0.78 29.62
CA SER A 160 -1.56 0.72 30.69
C SER A 160 -0.21 0.21 30.18
N LEU A 161 -0.18 -0.66 29.18
CA LEU A 161 1.06 -1.18 28.57
C LEU A 161 1.92 -0.06 27.97
N SER A 162 1.28 0.98 27.43
CA SER A 162 1.97 2.16 26.89
C SER A 162 2.16 3.30 27.92
N GLY A 163 1.97 3.00 29.23
CA GLY A 163 2.21 3.94 30.33
C GLY A 163 1.14 5.02 30.47
N ARG A 164 -0.05 4.83 29.91
CA ARG A 164 -1.17 5.78 30.03
C ARG A 164 -1.86 5.66 31.37
N ASP A 165 -2.45 6.76 31.82
CA ASP A 165 -3.27 6.80 33.03
C ASP A 165 -4.60 6.09 32.78
N VAL A 166 -4.91 5.08 33.59
CA VAL A 166 -6.06 4.18 33.46
C VAL A 166 -6.62 3.81 34.84
N ASP A 167 -7.81 3.22 34.88
CA ASP A 167 -8.32 2.62 36.11
C ASP A 167 -7.51 1.35 36.45
N PRO A 168 -6.81 1.31 37.60
CA PRO A 168 -5.96 0.16 37.97
C PRO A 168 -6.75 -1.13 38.19
N GLN A 169 -8.01 -1.05 38.63
CA GLN A 169 -8.84 -2.22 38.88
C GLN A 169 -9.29 -2.86 37.57
N LEU A 170 -9.72 -2.03 36.61
CA LEU A 170 -10.07 -2.49 35.26
C LEU A 170 -8.84 -3.02 34.53
N ALA A 171 -7.69 -2.38 34.65
CA ALA A 171 -6.46 -2.84 34.03
C ALA A 171 -6.02 -4.22 34.57
N GLU A 172 -6.14 -4.47 35.88
CA GLU A 172 -5.81 -5.80 36.44
C GLU A 172 -6.79 -6.89 36.00
N ALA A 173 -8.08 -6.56 35.91
CA ALA A 173 -9.09 -7.48 35.36
C ALA A 173 -8.83 -7.75 33.86
N GLY A 174 -8.50 -6.73 33.08
CA GLY A 174 -8.18 -6.82 31.65
C GLY A 174 -6.93 -7.65 31.35
N LYS A 175 -5.95 -7.65 32.26
CA LYS A 175 -4.73 -8.46 32.15
C LYS A 175 -5.03 -9.95 32.02
N ALA A 176 -5.98 -10.46 32.79
CA ALA A 176 -6.40 -11.85 32.70
C ALA A 176 -7.04 -12.17 31.34
N ARG A 177 -7.84 -11.25 30.80
CA ARG A 177 -8.50 -11.39 29.49
C ARG A 177 -7.54 -11.23 28.32
N PHE A 178 -6.45 -10.48 28.47
CA PHE A 178 -5.43 -10.25 27.45
C PHE A 178 -4.75 -11.54 26.98
N ALA A 179 -4.85 -12.64 27.74
CA ALA A 179 -4.37 -13.94 27.30
C ALA A 179 -4.92 -14.36 25.91
N ALA A 180 -6.15 -13.95 25.56
CA ALA A 180 -6.73 -14.18 24.24
C ALA A 180 -6.05 -13.37 23.12
N CYS A 181 -5.51 -12.20 23.45
CA CYS A 181 -4.84 -11.28 22.54
C CYS A 181 -3.35 -11.64 22.34
N ALA A 182 -2.77 -12.30 23.35
CA ALA A 182 -1.35 -12.64 23.41
C ALA A 182 -0.87 -13.55 22.27
N ALA A 183 -1.78 -14.34 21.67
CA ALA A 183 -1.47 -15.20 20.53
C ALA A 183 -0.93 -14.39 19.32
N CYS A 184 -1.41 -13.16 19.14
CA CYS A 184 -0.97 -12.26 18.08
C CYS A 184 -0.02 -11.17 18.62
N HIS A 185 -0.36 -10.56 19.76
CA HIS A 185 0.37 -9.39 20.27
C HIS A 185 1.54 -9.75 21.23
N GLY A 186 1.75 -11.04 21.53
CA GLY A 186 2.73 -11.48 22.54
C GLY A 186 2.21 -11.31 23.97
N MET A 187 2.74 -12.11 24.91
CA MET A 187 2.39 -12.00 26.32
C MET A 187 2.84 -10.69 26.94
N ASP A 188 3.87 -10.08 26.37
CA ASP A 188 4.44 -8.80 26.75
C ASP A 188 3.85 -7.60 25.98
N GLY A 189 2.91 -7.85 25.06
CA GLY A 189 2.25 -6.84 24.25
C GLY A 189 3.13 -6.21 23.16
N LYS A 190 4.34 -6.73 22.89
CA LYS A 190 5.29 -6.13 21.93
C LYS A 190 5.00 -6.43 20.46
N GLY A 191 3.90 -7.12 20.20
CA GLY A 191 3.48 -7.43 18.85
C GLY A 191 4.20 -8.63 18.23
N ASN A 192 3.90 -8.87 16.96
CA ASN A 192 4.50 -9.96 16.20
C ASN A 192 4.57 -9.58 14.71
N GLN A 193 5.77 -9.27 14.23
CA GLN A 193 6.00 -8.86 12.83
C GLN A 193 5.68 -9.97 11.81
N ALA A 194 5.71 -11.24 12.20
CA ALA A 194 5.33 -12.32 11.29
C ALA A 194 3.82 -12.31 10.97
N LEU A 195 3.02 -11.78 11.88
CA LEU A 195 1.56 -11.67 11.76
C LEU A 195 1.09 -10.25 11.43
N GLY A 196 1.99 -9.26 11.48
CA GLY A 196 1.63 -7.84 11.36
C GLY A 196 0.84 -7.32 12.57
N ALA A 197 0.98 -7.97 13.72
CA ALA A 197 0.35 -7.52 14.96
C ALA A 197 1.21 -6.42 15.61
N PRO A 198 0.65 -5.22 15.86
CA PRO A 198 1.41 -4.08 16.37
C PRO A 198 1.90 -4.28 17.81
N ASN A 199 2.96 -3.55 18.14
CA ASN A 199 3.40 -3.32 19.50
C ASN A 199 2.36 -2.45 20.23
N LEU A 200 1.94 -2.87 21.40
CA LEU A 200 0.96 -2.18 22.26
C LEU A 200 1.63 -1.46 23.44
N THR A 201 2.95 -1.52 23.54
CA THR A 201 3.71 -0.97 24.68
C THR A 201 4.33 0.40 24.40
N ASP A 202 4.19 0.91 23.18
CA ASP A 202 4.67 2.23 22.77
C ASP A 202 3.53 3.25 22.57
N ASN A 203 3.86 4.40 21.99
CA ASN A 203 2.90 5.46 21.69
C ASN A 203 2.52 5.57 20.21
N ILE A 204 2.87 4.57 19.39
CA ILE A 204 2.58 4.55 17.96
C ILE A 204 1.31 3.73 17.71
N TRP A 205 0.25 4.40 17.28
CA TRP A 205 -1.08 3.83 17.16
C TRP A 205 -1.67 4.07 15.78
N LEU A 206 -1.72 3.03 14.97
CA LEU A 206 -2.21 3.08 13.58
C LEU A 206 -3.66 3.58 13.44
N TYR A 207 -4.52 3.22 14.39
CA TYR A 207 -5.95 3.60 14.42
C TYR A 207 -6.26 4.60 15.54
N GLY A 208 -5.25 5.15 16.17
CA GLY A 208 -5.36 6.06 17.31
C GLY A 208 -5.32 5.33 18.65
N GLY A 209 -4.62 5.96 19.62
CA GLY A 209 -4.40 5.42 20.96
C GLY A 209 -5.28 6.05 22.04
N SER A 210 -6.36 6.74 21.70
CA SER A 210 -7.33 7.19 22.70
C SER A 210 -8.15 6.01 23.21
N HIS A 211 -8.69 6.12 24.43
CA HIS A 211 -9.61 5.12 25.01
C HIS A 211 -10.70 4.73 23.99
N ARG A 212 -11.38 5.73 23.43
CA ARG A 212 -12.42 5.53 22.41
C ARG A 212 -11.91 4.76 21.17
N ALA A 213 -10.73 5.07 20.67
CA ALA A 213 -10.19 4.44 19.46
C ALA A 213 -9.82 2.95 19.70
N VAL A 214 -9.29 2.66 20.90
CA VAL A 214 -8.98 1.28 21.30
C VAL A 214 -10.27 0.50 21.55
N THR A 215 -11.28 1.10 22.21
CA THR A 215 -12.62 0.51 22.36
C THR A 215 -13.23 0.16 21.01
N GLU A 216 -13.22 1.10 20.06
CA GLU A 216 -13.73 0.88 18.71
C GLU A 216 -12.98 -0.26 18.00
N THR A 217 -11.66 -0.32 18.16
CA THR A 217 -10.83 -1.39 17.58
C THR A 217 -11.18 -2.76 18.15
N LEU A 218 -11.39 -2.88 19.45
CA LEU A 218 -11.79 -4.13 20.09
C LEU A 218 -13.24 -4.51 19.77
N THR A 219 -14.14 -3.53 19.72
CA THR A 219 -15.56 -3.76 19.46
C THR A 219 -15.80 -4.26 18.02
N TYR A 220 -15.21 -3.63 17.02
CA TYR A 220 -15.52 -3.91 15.61
C TYR A 220 -14.41 -4.65 14.87
N GLY A 221 -13.23 -4.80 15.48
CA GLY A 221 -12.06 -5.32 14.80
C GLY A 221 -11.46 -4.33 13.81
N ARG A 222 -10.40 -4.77 13.13
CA ARG A 222 -9.75 -4.02 12.04
C ARG A 222 -9.40 -4.95 10.89
N ASN A 223 -9.46 -4.42 9.67
CA ASN A 223 -9.11 -5.18 8.48
C ASN A 223 -8.37 -4.24 7.51
N GLY A 224 -7.06 -4.34 7.48
CA GLY A 224 -6.19 -3.55 6.62
C GLY A 224 -5.71 -4.34 5.40
N VAL A 225 -5.69 -3.70 4.24
CA VAL A 225 -5.16 -4.30 3.01
C VAL A 225 -4.21 -3.31 2.35
N MET A 226 -2.97 -3.73 2.14
CA MET A 226 -2.02 -3.10 1.24
C MET A 226 -1.91 -3.98 -0.01
N PRO A 227 -2.24 -3.49 -1.20
CA PRO A 227 -2.19 -4.31 -2.42
C PRO A 227 -0.77 -4.65 -2.83
N SER A 228 -0.61 -5.72 -3.62
CA SER A 228 0.63 -6.01 -4.32
C SER A 228 0.85 -5.02 -5.45
N PHE A 229 2.08 -4.52 -5.58
CA PHE A 229 2.50 -3.64 -6.67
C PHE A 229 3.29 -4.37 -7.77
N LYS A 230 3.46 -5.69 -7.66
CA LYS A 230 4.22 -6.49 -8.64
C LYS A 230 3.72 -6.32 -10.07
N LYS A 231 2.41 -6.31 -10.26
CA LYS A 231 1.78 -6.15 -11.58
C LYS A 231 1.96 -4.74 -12.17
N THR A 232 2.00 -3.73 -11.30
CA THR A 232 2.03 -2.32 -11.71
C THR A 232 3.45 -1.81 -11.92
N LEU A 233 4.38 -2.20 -11.05
CA LEU A 233 5.74 -1.67 -11.04
C LEU A 233 6.77 -2.67 -11.61
N GLY A 234 6.55 -3.97 -11.45
CA GLY A 234 7.61 -4.96 -11.69
C GLY A 234 8.65 -4.98 -10.56
N ASP A 235 9.55 -5.98 -10.61
CA ASP A 235 10.51 -6.22 -9.52
C ASP A 235 11.54 -5.09 -9.38
N ASP A 236 12.08 -4.59 -10.48
CA ASP A 236 13.17 -3.60 -10.46
C ASP A 236 12.71 -2.23 -9.91
N LYS A 237 11.52 -1.77 -10.29
CA LYS A 237 10.95 -0.53 -9.74
C LYS A 237 10.50 -0.70 -8.29
N ILE A 238 10.02 -1.88 -7.90
CA ILE A 238 9.75 -2.22 -6.49
C ILE A 238 11.03 -2.10 -5.67
N HIS A 239 12.15 -2.59 -6.19
CA HIS A 239 13.44 -2.50 -5.53
C HIS A 239 13.86 -1.05 -5.25
N VAL A 240 13.72 -0.18 -6.23
CA VAL A 240 14.04 1.25 -6.11
C VAL A 240 13.09 1.97 -5.14
N VAL A 241 11.79 1.67 -5.19
CA VAL A 241 10.84 2.22 -4.19
C VAL A 241 11.17 1.73 -2.79
N ALA A 242 11.56 0.45 -2.64
CA ALA A 242 11.96 -0.10 -1.34
C ALA A 242 13.20 0.59 -0.78
N ALA A 243 14.18 0.94 -1.62
CA ALA A 243 15.35 1.70 -1.20
C ALA A 243 14.98 3.10 -0.71
N TYR A 244 14.10 3.80 -1.43
CA TYR A 244 13.59 5.09 -0.98
C TYR A 244 12.83 4.98 0.35
N VAL A 245 11.92 4.01 0.50
CA VAL A 245 11.16 3.83 1.74
C VAL A 245 12.09 3.46 2.90
N TYR A 246 13.12 2.63 2.64
CA TYR A 246 14.12 2.28 3.64
C TYR A 246 14.90 3.50 4.11
N SER A 247 15.27 4.43 3.20
CA SER A 247 16.00 5.65 3.56
C SER A 247 15.19 6.58 4.47
N LEU A 248 13.86 6.55 4.41
CA LEU A 248 13.01 7.47 5.20
C LEU A 248 13.08 7.24 6.73
N SER A 249 13.45 6.05 7.16
CA SER A 249 13.54 5.68 8.59
C SER A 249 14.96 5.30 9.04
N ASN A 250 15.97 5.37 8.14
CA ASN A 250 17.36 4.95 8.41
C ASN A 250 18.40 6.01 8.03
N ASP A 251 18.02 7.28 7.95
CA ASP A 251 18.92 8.43 7.74
C ASP A 251 19.67 8.83 9.04
#